data_bbb00922321a6e8f697913082c36bb92
#
_entry.id   bbb00922321a6e8f697913082c36bb92
#
_cell.length_a   1.000
_cell.length_b   1.000
_cell.length_c   1.000
_cell.angle_alpha   90.00
_cell.angle_beta   90.00
_cell.angle_gamma   90.00
#
_symmetry.space_group_name_H-M   'P 1'
#
loop_
_entity.id
_entity.type
_entity.pdbx_description
1 polymer ?
#
loop_
_entity_poly.entity_id
_entity_poly.type
_entity_poly.pdbx_seq_one_letter_code
_entity_poly.pdbx_strand_id
1 'polypeptide(L)'
;MSVRPLPTSTPSAEGVDASGVHAFLDALEASPDIEPHSLMLLRHGKLVASGWWAPYTADRPHLLYSLSKSFTATAAAFAVAEGLLRLDDPVISYFPEFDADITDPRSRAMLVRHVATMASGHAAETHERALAADPEEPVRGFLLLPPDGDPGTVFAYNQPTTYTLAAILQRVTGQTLTDYLRPRLFDPIGIGDVAWLGDRTGRQLGFSGLHATTDALARLGQLYLQDGVWEGERVLPEGWVEEATRPHIASGDETWSADWRRGYGYQFWMSQHGYRGDGAYGQYCLVLPEQDAVIAFTGATDQMQAVLDLVWRHLLTAFGRTVPYADASLAERMAGLALPPAEGKPVPLEDAVTFTPYDGGCAGLPKLTAVEVAADGRRVTFVEDGQRLELGCGEAGWTVTEGPVPAAVSGGRTGEDTLVLDVALLETPHHVDVTCSLTDRTFTATWRTRPLHSSRIGAMRAPRDSV
;
A
#
# COMPACT_ATOMS: atom_id res chain seq x y z
N MET A 1 -23.92 5.01 -0.41
CA MET A 1 -24.56 4.11 -1.41
C MET A 1 -24.06 2.71 -1.18
N SER A 2 -24.86 1.64 -1.38
CA SER A 2 -24.31 0.28 -1.29
C SER A 2 -23.38 0.02 -2.46
N VAL A 3 -22.16 -0.39 -2.18
CA VAL A 3 -21.18 -0.78 -3.20
C VAL A 3 -21.75 -1.96 -4.00
N ARG A 4 -21.86 -1.80 -5.32
CA ARG A 4 -22.27 -2.92 -6.20
C ARG A 4 -21.11 -3.91 -6.29
N PRO A 5 -21.33 -5.22 -6.01
CA PRO A 5 -20.30 -6.23 -6.15
C PRO A 5 -19.76 -6.30 -7.60
N LEU A 6 -18.49 -6.63 -7.74
CA LEU A 6 -17.92 -6.96 -9.05
C LEU A 6 -18.64 -8.20 -9.64
N PRO A 7 -18.87 -8.24 -10.95
CA PRO A 7 -19.38 -9.44 -11.60
C PRO A 7 -18.45 -10.64 -11.31
N THR A 8 -18.99 -11.80 -11.02
CA THR A 8 -18.22 -13.00 -10.70
C THR A 8 -18.34 -14.06 -11.81
N SER A 9 -17.33 -14.89 -11.95
CA SER A 9 -17.31 -16.05 -12.81
C SER A 9 -16.40 -17.13 -12.23
N THR A 10 -16.36 -18.31 -12.86
CA THR A 10 -15.36 -19.33 -12.50
C THR A 10 -14.09 -19.16 -13.32
N PRO A 11 -12.91 -19.54 -12.81
CA PRO A 11 -11.66 -19.47 -13.55
C PRO A 11 -11.76 -20.13 -14.94
N SER A 12 -12.27 -21.35 -15.00
CA SER A 12 -12.38 -22.10 -16.27
C SER A 12 -13.32 -21.44 -17.28
N ALA A 13 -14.42 -20.81 -16.84
CA ALA A 13 -15.35 -20.10 -17.71
C ALA A 13 -14.72 -18.87 -18.38
N GLU A 14 -13.72 -18.29 -17.72
CA GLU A 14 -12.98 -17.13 -18.23
C GLU A 14 -11.58 -17.52 -18.77
N GLY A 15 -11.33 -18.78 -19.01
CA GLY A 15 -10.08 -19.26 -19.61
C GLY A 15 -8.87 -19.12 -18.68
N VAL A 16 -9.06 -19.33 -17.38
CA VAL A 16 -8.00 -19.37 -16.37
C VAL A 16 -7.86 -20.79 -15.84
N ASP A 17 -6.65 -21.32 -15.84
CA ASP A 17 -6.35 -22.60 -15.21
C ASP A 17 -6.27 -22.45 -13.69
N ALA A 18 -7.28 -22.93 -12.98
CA ALA A 18 -7.33 -22.91 -11.53
C ALA A 18 -6.13 -23.62 -10.87
N SER A 19 -5.51 -24.61 -11.54
CA SER A 19 -4.31 -25.28 -11.03
C SER A 19 -3.10 -24.33 -11.00
N GLY A 20 -3.01 -23.39 -11.95
CA GLY A 20 -1.97 -22.35 -11.94
C GLY A 20 -2.17 -21.36 -10.78
N VAL A 21 -3.43 -21.06 -10.44
CA VAL A 21 -3.73 -20.23 -9.27
C VAL A 21 -3.38 -20.96 -7.98
N HIS A 22 -3.69 -22.26 -7.86
CA HIS A 22 -3.23 -23.09 -6.73
C HIS A 22 -1.70 -23.06 -6.59
N ALA A 23 -0.97 -23.27 -7.70
CA ALA A 23 0.49 -23.25 -7.68
C ALA A 23 1.06 -21.88 -7.27
N PHE A 24 0.38 -20.79 -7.61
CA PHE A 24 0.74 -19.45 -7.15
C PHE A 24 0.57 -19.30 -5.64
N LEU A 25 -0.57 -19.74 -5.09
CA LEU A 25 -0.84 -19.72 -3.65
C LEU A 25 0.19 -20.55 -2.87
N ASP A 26 0.45 -21.78 -3.35
CA ASP A 26 1.43 -22.68 -2.73
C ASP A 26 2.84 -22.06 -2.74
N ALA A 27 3.23 -21.41 -3.84
CA ALA A 27 4.53 -20.75 -3.95
C ALA A 27 4.65 -19.50 -3.07
N LEU A 28 3.57 -18.73 -2.90
CA LEU A 28 3.53 -17.60 -1.96
C LEU A 28 3.71 -18.10 -0.52
N GLU A 29 2.92 -19.07 -0.10
CA GLU A 29 2.92 -19.62 1.27
C GLU A 29 4.21 -20.39 1.61
N ALA A 30 4.88 -20.96 0.59
CA ALA A 30 6.17 -21.62 0.76
C ALA A 30 7.36 -20.64 0.84
N SER A 31 7.15 -19.37 0.53
CA SER A 31 8.20 -18.35 0.53
C SER A 31 8.31 -17.73 1.92
N PRO A 32 9.42 -17.92 2.66
CA PRO A 32 9.53 -17.44 4.05
C PRO A 32 9.57 -15.91 4.16
N ASP A 33 9.90 -15.21 3.07
CA ASP A 33 10.07 -13.76 3.03
C ASP A 33 8.82 -13.05 2.44
N ILE A 34 7.73 -13.79 2.14
CA ILE A 34 6.49 -13.22 1.61
C ILE A 34 5.34 -13.60 2.52
N GLU A 35 4.69 -12.60 3.09
CA GLU A 35 3.45 -12.76 3.85
C GLU A 35 2.28 -12.20 3.03
N PRO A 36 1.44 -13.06 2.43
CA PRO A 36 0.28 -12.61 1.65
C PRO A 36 -0.88 -12.24 2.55
N HIS A 37 -1.58 -11.12 2.26
CA HIS A 37 -2.76 -10.67 3.01
C HIS A 37 -4.03 -10.83 2.19
N SER A 38 -4.00 -10.51 0.90
CA SER A 38 -5.16 -10.64 0.03
C SER A 38 -4.77 -10.82 -1.43
N LEU A 39 -5.66 -11.47 -2.17
CA LEU A 39 -5.57 -11.63 -3.62
C LEU A 39 -6.96 -11.50 -4.25
N MET A 40 -7.06 -10.68 -5.30
CA MET A 40 -8.20 -10.68 -6.21
C MET A 40 -7.70 -10.78 -7.65
N LEU A 41 -8.26 -11.71 -8.41
CA LEU A 41 -7.94 -11.94 -9.82
C LEU A 41 -9.18 -11.69 -10.67
N LEU A 42 -9.10 -10.71 -11.57
CA LEU A 42 -10.13 -10.41 -12.55
C LEU A 42 -9.68 -10.88 -13.94
N ARG A 43 -10.64 -11.38 -14.70
CA ARG A 43 -10.47 -11.74 -16.12
C ARG A 43 -11.74 -11.38 -16.89
N HIS A 44 -11.59 -10.75 -18.08
CA HIS A 44 -12.71 -10.30 -18.91
C HIS A 44 -13.75 -9.47 -18.13
N GLY A 45 -13.28 -8.61 -17.20
CA GLY A 45 -14.12 -7.79 -16.34
C GLY A 45 -14.83 -8.53 -15.21
N LYS A 46 -14.52 -9.80 -14.95
CA LYS A 46 -15.16 -10.62 -13.91
C LYS A 46 -14.15 -11.09 -12.88
N LEU A 47 -14.56 -11.08 -11.62
CA LEU A 47 -13.80 -11.65 -10.52
C LEU A 47 -13.86 -13.17 -10.60
N VAL A 48 -12.70 -13.82 -10.82
CA VAL A 48 -12.57 -15.27 -10.98
C VAL A 48 -11.96 -15.95 -9.77
N ALA A 49 -11.20 -15.23 -8.94
CA ALA A 49 -10.69 -15.73 -7.67
C ALA A 49 -10.50 -14.57 -6.71
N SER A 50 -10.84 -14.77 -5.44
CA SER A 50 -10.55 -13.81 -4.36
C SER A 50 -10.40 -14.52 -3.02
N GLY A 51 -9.45 -14.04 -2.20
CA GLY A 51 -9.22 -14.58 -0.87
C GLY A 51 -8.39 -13.65 -0.01
N TRP A 52 -8.56 -13.80 1.30
CA TRP A 52 -7.85 -13.05 2.32
C TRP A 52 -7.25 -14.04 3.32
N TRP A 53 -5.99 -13.89 3.61
CA TRP A 53 -5.33 -14.68 4.66
C TRP A 53 -5.78 -14.18 6.02
N ALA A 54 -6.65 -14.93 6.70
CA ALA A 54 -7.04 -14.58 8.06
C ALA A 54 -5.80 -14.35 8.96
N PRO A 55 -5.76 -13.29 9.77
CA PRO A 55 -6.86 -12.45 10.25
C PRO A 55 -7.25 -11.25 9.37
N TYR A 56 -6.67 -11.07 8.17
CA TYR A 56 -7.08 -10.04 7.24
C TYR A 56 -8.43 -10.38 6.61
N THR A 57 -9.25 -9.34 6.29
CA THR A 57 -10.62 -9.49 5.80
C THR A 57 -10.90 -8.58 4.59
N ALA A 58 -11.96 -8.91 3.85
CA ALA A 58 -12.32 -8.22 2.61
C ALA A 58 -12.75 -6.76 2.80
N ASP A 59 -13.38 -6.47 3.91
CA ASP A 59 -13.98 -5.18 4.26
C ASP A 59 -13.01 -4.21 4.95
N ARG A 60 -11.84 -4.71 5.33
CA ARG A 60 -10.87 -3.89 6.05
C ARG A 60 -9.96 -3.13 5.07
N PRO A 61 -9.83 -1.78 5.22
CA PRO A 61 -8.88 -1.02 4.44
C PRO A 61 -7.45 -1.41 4.81
N HIS A 62 -6.57 -1.36 3.85
CA HIS A 62 -5.15 -1.67 4.00
C HIS A 62 -4.30 -0.49 3.53
N LEU A 63 -3.21 -0.18 4.23
CA LEU A 63 -2.26 0.86 3.83
C LEU A 63 -1.58 0.48 2.50
N LEU A 64 -1.79 1.28 1.49
CA LEU A 64 -1.33 1.02 0.13
C LEU A 64 0.06 1.57 -0.18
N TYR A 65 0.65 2.34 0.73
CA TYR A 65 1.93 2.99 0.48
C TYR A 65 1.96 3.72 -0.86
N SER A 66 2.99 3.51 -1.66
CA SER A 66 3.19 4.21 -2.94
C SER A 66 2.16 3.91 -4.02
N LEU A 67 1.34 2.86 -3.89
CA LEU A 67 0.22 2.64 -4.80
C LEU A 67 -0.80 3.81 -4.72
N SER A 68 -0.80 4.59 -3.65
CA SER A 68 -1.49 5.88 -3.53
C SER A 68 -1.22 6.81 -4.70
N LYS A 69 -0.01 6.77 -5.28
CA LYS A 69 0.41 7.60 -6.40
C LYS A 69 -0.46 7.42 -7.65
N SER A 70 -0.91 6.19 -7.92
CA SER A 70 -1.80 5.90 -9.05
C SER A 70 -3.17 6.55 -8.87
N PHE A 71 -3.67 6.66 -7.65
CA PHE A 71 -4.88 7.42 -7.36
C PHE A 71 -4.67 8.93 -7.50
N THR A 72 -3.49 9.44 -7.12
CA THR A 72 -3.12 10.85 -7.34
C THR A 72 -3.01 11.18 -8.83
N ALA A 73 -2.45 10.29 -9.64
CA ALA A 73 -2.45 10.44 -11.10
C ALA A 73 -3.87 10.44 -11.68
N THR A 74 -4.75 9.61 -11.13
CA THR A 74 -6.16 9.58 -11.54
C THR A 74 -6.88 10.90 -11.17
N ALA A 75 -6.55 11.52 -10.03
CA ALA A 75 -7.04 12.87 -9.71
C ALA A 75 -6.52 13.92 -10.71
N ALA A 76 -5.26 13.79 -11.15
CA ALA A 76 -4.70 14.68 -12.18
C ALA A 76 -5.44 14.55 -13.51
N ALA A 77 -5.90 13.34 -13.88
CA ALA A 77 -6.73 13.13 -15.09
C ALA A 77 -7.95 14.04 -15.11
N PHE A 78 -8.69 14.04 -14.03
CA PHE A 78 -9.89 14.87 -13.90
C PHE A 78 -9.56 16.36 -13.92
N ALA A 79 -8.52 16.77 -13.18
CA ALA A 79 -8.13 18.18 -13.11
C ALA A 79 -7.66 18.72 -14.46
N VAL A 80 -6.98 17.89 -15.28
CA VAL A 80 -6.60 18.24 -16.65
C VAL A 80 -7.84 18.38 -17.55
N ALA A 81 -8.77 17.43 -17.49
CA ALA A 81 -9.99 17.47 -18.28
C ALA A 81 -10.91 18.64 -17.90
N GLU A 82 -10.93 19.02 -16.63
CA GLU A 82 -11.68 20.18 -16.11
C GLU A 82 -10.97 21.52 -16.38
N GLY A 83 -9.76 21.50 -16.97
CA GLY A 83 -8.97 22.72 -17.25
C GLY A 83 -8.37 23.40 -16.04
N LEU A 84 -8.37 22.72 -14.89
CA LEU A 84 -7.79 23.21 -13.61
C LEU A 84 -6.28 23.01 -13.55
N LEU A 85 -5.75 22.06 -14.31
CA LEU A 85 -4.35 21.67 -14.34
C LEU A 85 -3.89 21.51 -15.79
N ARG A 86 -2.68 21.97 -16.09
CA ARG A 86 -2.02 21.75 -17.39
C ARG A 86 -0.68 21.07 -17.14
N LEU A 87 -0.42 19.98 -17.84
CA LEU A 87 0.82 19.22 -17.68
C LEU A 87 2.07 19.98 -18.14
N ASP A 88 1.90 20.94 -19.05
CA ASP A 88 2.99 21.78 -19.58
C ASP A 88 3.22 23.09 -18.83
N ASP A 89 2.42 23.35 -17.80
CA ASP A 89 2.65 24.52 -16.97
C ASP A 89 3.84 24.31 -16.01
N PRO A 90 4.65 25.34 -15.79
CA PRO A 90 5.68 25.30 -14.74
C PRO A 90 5.06 25.07 -13.36
N VAL A 91 5.64 24.17 -12.56
CA VAL A 91 5.19 23.90 -11.18
C VAL A 91 5.10 25.20 -10.37
N ILE A 92 6.10 26.08 -10.51
CA ILE A 92 6.16 27.34 -9.78
C ILE A 92 4.97 28.27 -10.07
N SER A 93 4.32 28.15 -11.24
CA SER A 93 3.15 28.97 -11.58
C SER A 93 1.93 28.67 -10.69
N TYR A 94 1.89 27.52 -10.07
CA TYR A 94 0.86 27.16 -9.08
C TYR A 94 1.18 27.65 -7.66
N PHE A 95 2.38 28.19 -7.44
CA PHE A 95 2.88 28.69 -6.14
C PHE A 95 3.56 30.04 -6.31
N PRO A 96 2.84 31.08 -6.81
CA PRO A 96 3.43 32.38 -7.11
C PRO A 96 4.05 33.08 -5.87
N GLU A 97 3.63 32.71 -4.66
CA GLU A 97 4.21 33.17 -3.42
C GLU A 97 5.67 32.77 -3.21
N PHE A 98 6.14 31.71 -3.89
CA PHE A 98 7.52 31.22 -3.80
C PHE A 98 8.41 31.79 -4.93
N ASP A 99 7.85 32.57 -5.86
CA ASP A 99 8.53 33.01 -7.09
C ASP A 99 9.86 33.74 -6.78
N ALA A 100 9.89 34.56 -5.76
CA ALA A 100 11.09 35.32 -5.36
C ALA A 100 12.17 34.41 -4.70
N ASP A 101 11.79 33.29 -4.11
CA ASP A 101 12.70 32.42 -3.38
C ASP A 101 13.37 31.39 -4.29
N ILE A 102 12.68 30.99 -5.37
CA ILE A 102 13.16 29.94 -6.28
C ILE A 102 13.99 30.55 -7.39
N THR A 103 15.30 30.52 -7.23
CA THR A 103 16.25 31.21 -8.15
C THR A 103 16.92 30.26 -9.13
N ASP A 104 17.00 28.96 -8.88
CA ASP A 104 17.61 27.99 -9.81
C ASP A 104 16.73 27.87 -11.08
N PRO A 105 17.31 28.07 -12.29
CA PRO A 105 16.54 28.06 -13.52
C PRO A 105 15.93 26.70 -13.84
N ARG A 106 16.51 25.59 -13.39
CA ARG A 106 15.98 24.23 -13.60
C ARG A 106 14.78 23.99 -12.70
N SER A 107 14.81 24.42 -11.42
CA SER A 107 13.64 24.37 -10.55
C SER A 107 12.48 25.18 -11.15
N ARG A 108 12.75 26.35 -11.73
CA ARG A 108 11.74 27.18 -12.40
C ARG A 108 11.20 26.59 -13.69
N ALA A 109 12.02 25.82 -14.41
CA ALA A 109 11.65 25.15 -15.67
C ALA A 109 10.93 23.80 -15.45
N MET A 110 10.82 23.36 -14.18
CA MET A 110 10.13 22.10 -13.85
C MET A 110 8.64 22.20 -14.18
N LEU A 111 8.16 21.35 -15.09
CA LEU A 111 6.76 21.29 -15.49
C LEU A 111 5.98 20.27 -14.63
N VAL A 112 4.67 20.39 -14.60
CA VAL A 112 3.78 19.43 -13.91
C VAL A 112 4.00 18.01 -14.44
N ARG A 113 4.18 17.81 -15.76
CA ARG A 113 4.50 16.48 -16.30
C ARG A 113 5.79 15.88 -15.76
N HIS A 114 6.78 16.70 -15.41
CA HIS A 114 8.05 16.22 -14.86
C HIS A 114 7.86 15.66 -13.43
N VAL A 115 7.03 16.28 -12.61
CA VAL A 115 6.69 15.72 -11.29
C VAL A 115 5.74 14.52 -11.40
N ALA A 116 4.87 14.48 -12.40
CA ALA A 116 4.00 13.33 -12.66
C ALA A 116 4.78 12.08 -13.11
N THR A 117 5.95 12.25 -13.73
CA THR A 117 6.79 11.17 -14.27
C THR A 117 8.03 10.86 -13.46
N MET A 118 8.19 11.40 -12.24
CA MET A 118 9.41 11.25 -11.42
C MET A 118 10.68 11.76 -12.11
N ALA A 119 10.53 12.76 -13.00
CA ALA A 119 11.59 13.31 -13.84
C ALA A 119 11.89 14.77 -13.49
N SER A 120 11.92 15.11 -12.21
CA SER A 120 12.19 16.48 -11.72
C SER A 120 13.62 16.98 -11.98
N GLY A 121 14.50 16.11 -12.50
CA GLY A 121 15.91 16.43 -12.72
C GLY A 121 16.81 16.13 -11.51
N HIS A 122 16.27 15.76 -10.35
CA HIS A 122 17.04 15.24 -9.23
C HIS A 122 17.50 13.82 -9.50
N ALA A 123 18.72 13.47 -9.12
CA ALA A 123 19.31 12.15 -9.34
C ALA A 123 19.00 11.15 -8.23
N ALA A 124 18.39 11.58 -7.14
CA ALA A 124 18.06 10.76 -5.97
C ALA A 124 16.82 11.27 -5.25
N GLU A 125 16.32 10.46 -4.31
CA GLU A 125 15.26 10.83 -3.36
C GLU A 125 15.67 12.08 -2.55
N THR A 126 14.76 13.04 -2.44
CA THR A 126 15.02 14.34 -1.79
C THR A 126 14.07 14.66 -0.64
N HIS A 127 13.24 13.75 -0.19
CA HIS A 127 12.18 13.99 0.79
C HIS A 127 12.71 14.61 2.10
N GLU A 128 13.70 13.99 2.71
CA GLU A 128 14.28 14.51 3.97
C GLU A 128 14.97 15.87 3.76
N ARG A 129 15.62 16.04 2.61
CA ARG A 129 16.28 17.32 2.25
C ARG A 129 15.25 18.43 2.03
N ALA A 130 14.12 18.14 1.39
CA ALA A 130 13.04 19.09 1.19
C ALA A 130 12.42 19.51 2.53
N LEU A 131 12.13 18.55 3.41
CA LEU A 131 11.64 18.82 4.76
C LEU A 131 12.65 19.61 5.61
N ALA A 132 13.95 19.36 5.44
CA ALA A 132 14.99 20.11 6.13
C ALA A 132 15.14 21.54 5.59
N ALA A 133 14.89 21.76 4.30
CA ALA A 133 14.94 23.08 3.67
C ALA A 133 13.71 23.94 4.07
N ASP A 134 12.53 23.33 4.14
CA ASP A 134 11.32 23.98 4.65
C ASP A 134 10.37 22.95 5.29
N PRO A 135 10.36 22.81 6.63
CA PRO A 135 9.52 21.85 7.31
C PRO A 135 8.04 22.25 7.34
N GLU A 136 7.70 23.51 7.11
CA GLU A 136 6.33 24.01 7.13
C GLU A 136 5.69 23.98 5.74
N GLU A 137 6.49 24.11 4.66
CA GLU A 137 6.01 24.06 3.28
C GLU A 137 6.92 23.15 2.42
N PRO A 138 6.64 21.84 2.41
CA PRO A 138 7.48 20.86 1.71
C PRO A 138 7.62 21.10 0.20
N VAL A 139 6.61 21.71 -0.45
CA VAL A 139 6.70 22.07 -1.88
C VAL A 139 7.77 23.15 -2.07
N ARG A 140 7.77 24.19 -1.23
CA ARG A 140 8.81 25.23 -1.27
C ARG A 140 10.18 24.62 -0.99
N GLY A 141 10.27 23.78 0.05
CA GLY A 141 11.50 23.06 0.39
C GLY A 141 12.04 22.23 -0.77
N PHE A 142 11.17 21.54 -1.51
CA PHE A 142 11.55 20.78 -2.70
C PHE A 142 12.06 21.67 -3.84
N LEU A 143 11.36 22.78 -4.13
CA LEU A 143 11.73 23.71 -5.20
C LEU A 143 13.01 24.48 -4.89
N LEU A 144 13.37 24.65 -3.61
CA LEU A 144 14.64 25.25 -3.17
C LEU A 144 15.86 24.36 -3.45
N LEU A 145 15.65 23.05 -3.63
CA LEU A 145 16.72 22.10 -3.96
C LEU A 145 17.03 22.16 -5.46
N PRO A 146 18.22 22.60 -5.88
CA PRO A 146 18.57 22.60 -7.29
C PRO A 146 18.56 21.17 -7.86
N PRO A 147 17.88 20.93 -9.00
CA PRO A 147 18.01 19.66 -9.70
C PRO A 147 19.44 19.39 -10.18
N ASP A 148 19.85 18.13 -10.23
CA ASP A 148 21.18 17.70 -10.69
C ASP A 148 21.30 17.80 -12.22
N GLY A 149 20.18 17.58 -12.93
CA GLY A 149 20.08 17.71 -14.39
C GLY A 149 18.82 18.49 -14.79
N ASP A 150 18.62 18.64 -16.10
CA ASP A 150 17.41 19.29 -16.61
C ASP A 150 16.16 18.47 -16.30
N PRO A 151 15.05 19.10 -15.87
CA PRO A 151 13.78 18.41 -15.68
C PRO A 151 13.34 17.68 -16.96
N GLY A 152 12.87 16.44 -16.79
CA GLY A 152 12.50 15.57 -17.89
C GLY A 152 13.63 14.66 -18.40
N THR A 153 14.87 14.82 -17.92
CA THR A 153 16.03 14.05 -18.43
C THR A 153 16.56 13.02 -17.44
N VAL A 154 16.27 13.16 -16.14
CA VAL A 154 16.76 12.30 -15.07
C VAL A 154 15.58 11.72 -14.31
N PHE A 155 15.55 10.38 -14.20
CA PHE A 155 14.58 9.68 -13.35
C PHE A 155 15.16 9.49 -11.95
N ALA A 156 14.36 9.84 -10.95
CA ALA A 156 14.58 9.39 -9.58
C ALA A 156 13.23 9.14 -8.93
N TYR A 157 13.06 7.97 -8.31
CA TYR A 157 11.85 7.70 -7.54
C TYR A 157 11.83 8.59 -6.29
N ASN A 158 11.16 9.73 -6.40
CA ASN A 158 11.31 10.88 -5.51
C ASN A 158 9.95 11.32 -4.95
N GLN A 159 9.72 11.15 -3.63
CA GLN A 159 8.43 11.41 -3.00
C GLN A 159 7.94 12.89 -3.16
N PRO A 160 8.79 13.93 -3.03
CA PRO A 160 8.38 15.30 -3.23
C PRO A 160 7.76 15.62 -4.58
N THR A 161 8.08 14.84 -5.65
CA THR A 161 7.45 15.05 -6.97
C THR A 161 5.96 14.79 -6.90
N THR A 162 5.55 13.65 -6.36
CA THR A 162 4.12 13.32 -6.22
C THR A 162 3.45 14.16 -5.15
N TYR A 163 4.15 14.48 -4.04
CA TYR A 163 3.62 15.41 -3.05
C TYR A 163 3.31 16.78 -3.68
N THR A 164 4.20 17.29 -4.54
CA THR A 164 3.99 18.54 -5.27
C THR A 164 2.78 18.45 -6.20
N LEU A 165 2.64 17.36 -6.95
CA LEU A 165 1.45 17.12 -7.77
C LEU A 165 0.17 17.10 -6.92
N ALA A 166 0.18 16.40 -5.80
CA ALA A 166 -0.94 16.35 -4.86
C ALA A 166 -1.27 17.72 -4.26
N ALA A 167 -0.24 18.50 -3.93
CA ALA A 167 -0.41 19.87 -3.41
C ALA A 167 -1.02 20.82 -4.46
N ILE A 168 -0.59 20.72 -5.74
CA ILE A 168 -1.20 21.45 -6.84
C ILE A 168 -2.68 21.08 -6.96
N LEU A 169 -3.00 19.79 -7.01
CA LEU A 169 -4.37 19.30 -7.12
C LEU A 169 -5.27 19.84 -6.01
N GLN A 170 -4.84 19.71 -4.76
CA GLN A 170 -5.61 20.20 -3.61
C GLN A 170 -5.76 21.73 -3.62
N ARG A 171 -4.76 22.44 -4.13
CA ARG A 171 -4.80 23.89 -4.28
C ARG A 171 -5.79 24.34 -5.36
N VAL A 172 -5.72 23.77 -6.56
CA VAL A 172 -6.56 24.21 -7.69
C VAL A 172 -8.01 23.76 -7.56
N THR A 173 -8.26 22.68 -6.83
CA THR A 173 -9.61 22.16 -6.58
C THR A 173 -10.25 22.75 -5.31
N GLY A 174 -9.42 23.21 -4.36
CA GLY A 174 -9.87 23.62 -3.02
C GLY A 174 -10.41 22.45 -2.17
N GLN A 175 -10.09 21.21 -2.54
CA GLN A 175 -10.57 19.97 -1.92
C GLN A 175 -9.41 19.07 -1.53
N THR A 176 -9.63 18.14 -0.58
CA THR A 176 -8.72 17.04 -0.36
C THR A 176 -8.75 16.10 -1.58
N LEU A 177 -7.71 15.25 -1.77
CA LEU A 177 -7.72 14.25 -2.85
C LEU A 177 -8.91 13.29 -2.71
N THR A 178 -9.23 12.89 -1.48
CA THR A 178 -10.37 12.02 -1.19
C THR A 178 -11.70 12.64 -1.60
N ASP A 179 -11.94 13.90 -1.21
CA ASP A 179 -13.18 14.61 -1.54
C ASP A 179 -13.30 14.87 -3.04
N TYR A 180 -12.18 15.20 -3.69
CA TYR A 180 -12.14 15.45 -5.13
C TYR A 180 -12.41 14.17 -5.94
N LEU A 181 -11.83 13.04 -5.51
CA LEU A 181 -12.01 11.74 -6.16
C LEU A 181 -13.36 11.09 -5.84
N ARG A 182 -14.00 11.40 -4.71
CA ARG A 182 -15.24 10.76 -4.30
C ARG A 182 -16.30 10.76 -5.41
N PRO A 183 -16.77 11.90 -5.94
CA PRO A 183 -17.81 11.93 -6.96
C PRO A 183 -17.31 11.58 -8.36
N ARG A 184 -15.99 11.62 -8.61
CA ARG A 184 -15.39 11.44 -9.94
C ARG A 184 -14.90 10.03 -10.21
N LEU A 185 -14.39 9.36 -9.18
CA LEU A 185 -13.81 8.03 -9.27
C LEU A 185 -14.52 7.05 -8.35
N PHE A 186 -14.50 7.32 -7.02
CA PHE A 186 -14.89 6.32 -6.04
C PHE A 186 -16.35 5.91 -6.17
N ASP A 187 -17.26 6.86 -6.19
CA ASP A 187 -18.70 6.58 -6.35
C ASP A 187 -19.03 5.96 -7.72
N PRO A 188 -18.53 6.50 -8.86
CA PRO A 188 -18.81 5.93 -10.17
C PRO A 188 -18.40 4.48 -10.35
N ILE A 189 -17.23 4.08 -9.82
CA ILE A 189 -16.78 2.69 -9.95
C ILE A 189 -17.05 1.83 -8.72
N GLY A 190 -17.77 2.38 -7.71
CA GLY A 190 -18.20 1.65 -6.53
C GLY A 190 -17.09 1.35 -5.52
N ILE A 191 -16.09 2.21 -5.39
CA ILE A 191 -15.09 2.14 -4.30
C ILE A 191 -15.74 2.66 -3.02
N GLY A 192 -15.73 1.83 -1.99
CA GLY A 192 -16.28 2.14 -0.67
C GLY A 192 -15.46 3.21 0.10
N ASP A 193 -15.44 3.09 1.40
CA ASP A 193 -14.72 4.02 2.25
C ASP A 193 -13.21 3.89 2.05
N VAL A 194 -12.57 5.05 1.97
CA VAL A 194 -11.11 5.19 1.90
C VAL A 194 -10.68 6.27 2.88
N ALA A 195 -9.44 6.18 3.35
CA ALA A 195 -8.85 7.22 4.19
C ALA A 195 -7.43 7.52 3.71
N TRP A 196 -7.00 8.75 3.79
CA TRP A 196 -5.69 9.17 3.31
C TRP A 196 -4.94 9.97 4.35
N LEU A 197 -3.70 9.56 4.65
CA LEU A 197 -2.85 10.31 5.59
C LEU A 197 -2.59 11.72 5.08
N GLY A 198 -2.74 12.69 5.96
CA GLY A 198 -2.36 14.08 5.75
C GLY A 198 -1.05 14.43 6.45
N ASP A 199 -0.45 15.52 6.02
CA ASP A 199 0.65 16.16 6.73
C ASP A 199 0.13 17.13 7.82
N ARG A 200 1.06 17.84 8.44
CA ARG A 200 0.73 18.83 9.48
C ARG A 200 -0.08 20.04 8.99
N THR A 201 -0.09 20.29 7.69
CA THR A 201 -0.87 21.37 7.08
C THR A 201 -2.30 20.95 6.74
N GLY A 202 -2.62 19.67 6.89
CA GLY A 202 -3.89 19.07 6.51
C GLY A 202 -3.95 18.62 5.04
N ARG A 203 -2.87 18.77 4.26
CA ARG A 203 -2.80 18.25 2.89
C ARG A 203 -2.61 16.75 2.92
N GLN A 204 -3.40 16.01 2.13
CA GLN A 204 -3.19 14.59 1.92
C GLN A 204 -1.90 14.36 1.14
N LEU A 205 -1.12 13.36 1.56
CA LEU A 205 0.25 13.14 1.09
C LEU A 205 0.36 12.87 -0.43
N GLY A 206 -0.63 12.21 -1.00
CA GLY A 206 -0.66 11.85 -2.41
C GLY A 206 0.35 10.77 -2.82
N PHE A 207 1.59 10.86 -2.35
CA PHE A 207 2.64 9.90 -2.68
C PHE A 207 2.55 8.59 -1.90
N SER A 208 1.79 8.57 -0.81
CA SER A 208 1.62 7.45 0.11
C SER A 208 0.42 7.69 1.01
N GLY A 209 0.09 6.73 1.88
CA GLY A 209 -0.84 6.95 2.98
C GLY A 209 -2.31 6.70 2.67
N LEU A 210 -2.67 6.31 1.44
CA LEU A 210 -4.03 5.84 1.15
C LEU A 210 -4.26 4.48 1.79
N HIS A 211 -5.37 4.37 2.51
CA HIS A 211 -5.92 3.12 3.02
C HIS A 211 -7.19 2.82 2.22
N ALA A 212 -7.21 1.68 1.56
CA ALA A 212 -8.36 1.19 0.80
C ALA A 212 -8.39 -0.34 0.79
N THR A 213 -9.52 -0.92 0.42
CA THR A 213 -9.66 -2.37 0.31
C THR A 213 -8.99 -2.90 -0.96
N THR A 214 -8.72 -4.20 -1.00
CA THR A 214 -8.22 -4.87 -2.22
C THR A 214 -9.22 -4.77 -3.38
N ASP A 215 -10.51 -4.71 -3.08
CA ASP A 215 -11.58 -4.45 -4.06
C ASP A 215 -11.40 -3.09 -4.75
N ALA A 216 -10.97 -2.05 -4.02
CA ALA A 216 -10.69 -0.75 -4.59
C ALA A 216 -9.51 -0.79 -5.60
N LEU A 217 -8.47 -1.59 -5.31
CA LEU A 217 -7.35 -1.80 -6.23
C LEU A 217 -7.82 -2.53 -7.49
N ALA A 218 -8.62 -3.58 -7.32
CA ALA A 218 -9.17 -4.36 -8.42
C ALA A 218 -10.04 -3.50 -9.35
N ARG A 219 -10.87 -2.61 -8.79
CA ARG A 219 -11.71 -1.67 -9.56
C ARG A 219 -10.89 -0.63 -10.29
N LEU A 220 -9.87 -0.05 -9.64
CA LEU A 220 -8.96 0.88 -10.31
C LEU A 220 -8.26 0.20 -11.49
N GLY A 221 -7.69 -0.99 -11.27
CA GLY A 221 -7.03 -1.76 -12.33
C GLY A 221 -7.98 -2.09 -13.48
N GLN A 222 -9.22 -2.49 -13.18
CA GLN A 222 -10.24 -2.79 -14.18
C GLN A 222 -10.65 -1.56 -14.98
N LEU A 223 -10.78 -0.40 -14.33
CA LEU A 223 -11.06 0.87 -15.01
C LEU A 223 -9.95 1.23 -16.01
N TYR A 224 -8.68 1.07 -15.60
CA TYR A 224 -7.53 1.31 -16.48
C TYR A 224 -7.43 0.26 -17.60
N LEU A 225 -7.73 -1.00 -17.32
CA LEU A 225 -7.76 -2.06 -18.34
C LEU A 225 -8.81 -1.79 -19.42
N GLN A 226 -9.93 -1.17 -19.05
CA GLN A 226 -11.04 -0.81 -19.96
C GLN A 226 -10.92 0.61 -20.52
N ASP A 227 -9.71 1.16 -20.61
CA ASP A 227 -9.47 2.50 -21.14
C ASP A 227 -10.36 3.58 -20.51
N GLY A 228 -10.57 3.51 -19.20
CA GLY A 228 -11.35 4.49 -18.44
C GLY A 228 -12.87 4.38 -18.61
N VAL A 229 -13.38 3.31 -19.18
CA VAL A 229 -14.81 3.02 -19.29
C VAL A 229 -15.25 2.07 -18.18
N TRP A 230 -16.34 2.37 -17.49
CA TRP A 230 -16.91 1.52 -16.44
C TRP A 230 -18.40 1.28 -16.69
N GLU A 231 -18.81 0.03 -16.80
CA GLU A 231 -20.20 -0.35 -17.13
C GLU A 231 -20.80 0.38 -18.35
N GLY A 232 -19.96 0.67 -19.35
CA GLY A 232 -20.36 1.37 -20.57
C GLY A 232 -20.28 2.90 -20.50
N GLU A 233 -20.06 3.48 -19.33
CA GLU A 233 -19.91 4.92 -19.12
C GLU A 233 -18.42 5.32 -19.05
N ARG A 234 -18.05 6.41 -19.72
CA ARG A 234 -16.69 6.94 -19.63
C ARG A 234 -16.48 7.66 -18.30
N VAL A 235 -15.60 7.13 -17.48
CA VAL A 235 -15.20 7.71 -16.19
C VAL A 235 -13.92 8.50 -16.34
N LEU A 236 -12.85 7.91 -16.92
CA LEU A 236 -11.62 8.66 -17.17
C LEU A 236 -11.67 9.38 -18.51
N PRO A 237 -11.04 10.56 -18.62
CA PRO A 237 -10.95 11.29 -19.89
C PRO A 237 -10.33 10.42 -20.98
N GLU A 238 -10.83 10.57 -22.22
CA GLU A 238 -10.33 9.87 -23.39
C GLU A 238 -8.83 10.14 -23.59
N GLY A 239 -8.06 9.09 -23.90
CA GLY A 239 -6.61 9.15 -24.10
C GLY A 239 -5.78 9.22 -22.80
N TRP A 240 -6.41 9.42 -21.63
CA TRP A 240 -5.65 9.50 -20.40
C TRP A 240 -4.93 8.20 -20.05
N VAL A 241 -5.60 7.06 -20.20
CA VAL A 241 -5.02 5.76 -19.84
C VAL A 241 -3.77 5.50 -20.69
N GLU A 242 -3.83 5.73 -22.00
CA GLU A 242 -2.68 5.59 -22.91
C GLU A 242 -1.52 6.48 -22.46
N GLU A 243 -1.80 7.77 -22.18
CA GLU A 243 -0.77 8.70 -21.70
C GLU A 243 -0.21 8.30 -20.35
N ALA A 244 -1.03 7.93 -19.38
CA ALA A 244 -0.57 7.62 -18.03
C ALA A 244 0.24 6.31 -17.95
N THR A 245 -0.03 5.37 -18.85
CA THR A 245 0.53 4.00 -18.78
C THR A 245 1.54 3.69 -19.89
N ARG A 246 2.04 4.71 -20.61
CA ARG A 246 3.20 4.58 -21.49
C ARG A 246 4.48 5.06 -20.79
N PRO A 247 5.66 4.55 -21.17
CA PRO A 247 6.92 5.02 -20.59
C PRO A 247 7.21 6.45 -21.08
N HIS A 248 7.30 7.40 -20.16
CA HIS A 248 7.72 8.78 -20.43
C HIS A 248 9.21 8.97 -20.20
N ILE A 249 9.77 8.17 -19.27
CA ILE A 249 11.18 8.20 -18.94
C ILE A 249 11.67 6.78 -18.65
N ALA A 250 12.91 6.48 -19.03
CA ALA A 250 13.57 5.24 -18.63
C ALA A 250 13.80 5.25 -17.11
N SER A 251 13.49 4.15 -16.44
CA SER A 251 13.63 4.01 -14.99
C SER A 251 14.67 2.94 -14.66
N GLY A 252 15.70 3.33 -13.93
CA GLY A 252 16.73 2.39 -13.47
C GLY A 252 17.65 1.83 -14.59
N ASP A 253 18.68 1.17 -14.16
CA ASP A 253 19.65 0.46 -14.98
C ASP A 253 19.66 -1.04 -14.66
N GLU A 254 20.71 -1.75 -15.08
CA GLU A 254 20.84 -3.20 -14.85
C GLU A 254 20.95 -3.61 -13.37
N THR A 255 21.23 -2.67 -12.48
CA THR A 255 21.29 -2.92 -11.03
C THR A 255 19.89 -2.98 -10.39
N TRP A 256 18.86 -2.46 -11.08
CA TRP A 256 17.49 -2.50 -10.63
C TRP A 256 16.84 -3.84 -10.97
N SER A 257 15.87 -4.24 -10.16
CA SER A 257 15.03 -5.41 -10.42
C SER A 257 14.31 -5.32 -11.77
N ALA A 258 14.03 -6.46 -12.40
CA ALA A 258 13.59 -6.56 -13.79
C ALA A 258 12.34 -5.72 -14.12
N ASP A 259 11.39 -5.63 -13.19
CA ASP A 259 10.14 -4.90 -13.36
C ASP A 259 10.23 -3.40 -13.04
N TRP A 260 11.30 -2.93 -12.37
CA TRP A 260 11.49 -1.50 -12.07
C TRP A 260 12.38 -0.75 -13.09
N ARG A 261 12.90 -1.42 -14.11
CA ARG A 261 13.72 -0.84 -15.19
C ARG A 261 13.02 -0.80 -16.55
N ARG A 262 11.67 -0.88 -16.56
CA ARG A 262 10.87 -0.90 -17.79
C ARG A 262 10.34 0.46 -18.21
N GLY A 263 10.62 1.50 -17.42
CA GLY A 263 10.14 2.85 -17.61
C GLY A 263 9.01 3.23 -16.63
N TYR A 264 8.72 4.52 -16.61
CA TYR A 264 7.73 5.09 -15.71
C TYR A 264 6.77 6.01 -16.47
N GLY A 265 5.48 5.86 -16.22
CA GLY A 265 4.41 6.67 -16.75
C GLY A 265 4.00 7.80 -15.81
N TYR A 266 2.74 8.24 -15.87
CA TYR A 266 2.19 9.15 -14.86
C TYR A 266 1.79 8.35 -13.62
N GLN A 267 2.74 8.17 -12.70
CA GLN A 267 2.61 7.44 -11.43
C GLN A 267 2.22 5.95 -11.60
N PHE A 268 2.63 5.36 -12.72
CA PHE A 268 2.57 3.93 -13.00
C PHE A 268 3.93 3.42 -13.44
N TRP A 269 4.32 2.27 -12.92
CA TRP A 269 5.47 1.52 -13.38
C TRP A 269 5.10 0.69 -14.60
N MET A 270 5.96 0.71 -15.60
CA MET A 270 5.92 -0.33 -16.64
C MET A 270 6.46 -1.63 -16.07
N SER A 271 5.92 -2.76 -16.50
CA SER A 271 6.30 -4.10 -16.06
C SER A 271 6.85 -4.93 -17.22
N GLN A 272 7.39 -6.11 -16.94
CA GLN A 272 7.71 -7.09 -17.97
C GLN A 272 6.45 -7.46 -18.77
N HIS A 273 5.29 -7.46 -18.11
CA HIS A 273 3.99 -7.66 -18.70
C HIS A 273 3.04 -6.57 -18.21
N GLY A 274 2.51 -5.75 -19.13
CA GLY A 274 1.61 -4.66 -18.81
C GLY A 274 2.24 -3.54 -17.97
N TYR A 275 1.46 -3.00 -17.05
CA TYR A 275 1.83 -1.92 -16.15
C TYR A 275 1.19 -2.09 -14.78
N ARG A 276 1.66 -1.32 -13.82
CA ARG A 276 1.16 -1.45 -12.45
C ARG A 276 1.24 -0.17 -11.63
N GLY A 277 0.35 -0.04 -10.63
CA GLY A 277 0.60 0.68 -9.40
C GLY A 277 1.21 -0.27 -8.39
N ASP A 278 2.23 0.17 -7.66
CA ASP A 278 2.81 -0.60 -6.56
C ASP A 278 3.08 0.25 -5.32
N GLY A 279 3.13 -0.43 -4.17
CA GLY A 279 3.46 0.15 -2.88
C GLY A 279 4.45 -0.71 -2.13
N ALA A 280 5.19 -0.07 -1.24
CA ALA A 280 6.16 -0.75 -0.39
C ALA A 280 5.56 -2.00 0.26
N TYR A 281 6.39 -3.00 0.42
CA TYR A 281 6.04 -4.28 1.01
C TYR A 281 5.06 -5.13 0.19
N GLY A 282 4.94 -4.87 -1.13
CA GLY A 282 4.19 -5.75 -2.03
C GLY A 282 2.70 -5.42 -2.14
N GLN A 283 2.33 -4.14 -2.12
CA GLN A 283 0.97 -3.72 -2.49
C GLN A 283 0.91 -3.58 -4.01
N TYR A 284 0.08 -4.36 -4.70
CA TYR A 284 0.06 -4.38 -6.16
C TYR A 284 -1.34 -4.21 -6.75
N CYS A 285 -1.39 -3.41 -7.81
CA CYS A 285 -2.46 -3.37 -8.78
C CYS A 285 -1.83 -3.59 -10.16
N LEU A 286 -1.78 -4.84 -10.62
CA LEU A 286 -1.20 -5.23 -11.91
C LEU A 286 -2.31 -5.21 -12.97
N VAL A 287 -2.04 -4.55 -14.08
CA VAL A 287 -2.92 -4.50 -15.25
C VAL A 287 -2.23 -5.19 -16.42
N LEU A 288 -2.85 -6.25 -16.95
CA LEU A 288 -2.31 -7.11 -17.98
C LEU A 288 -3.20 -7.03 -19.25
N PRO A 289 -3.00 -6.02 -20.11
CA PRO A 289 -3.88 -5.82 -21.28
C PRO A 289 -3.91 -7.01 -22.25
N GLU A 290 -2.76 -7.66 -22.49
CA GLU A 290 -2.71 -8.84 -23.38
C GLU A 290 -3.51 -10.03 -22.85
N GLN A 291 -3.69 -10.16 -21.54
CA GLN A 291 -4.45 -11.22 -20.90
C GLN A 291 -5.89 -10.80 -20.57
N ASP A 292 -6.26 -9.53 -20.81
CA ASP A 292 -7.51 -8.94 -20.34
C ASP A 292 -7.76 -9.27 -18.85
N ALA A 293 -6.74 -8.99 -18.01
CA ALA A 293 -6.73 -9.38 -16.60
C ALA A 293 -6.19 -8.29 -15.68
N VAL A 294 -6.67 -8.32 -14.43
CA VAL A 294 -6.18 -7.50 -13.31
C VAL A 294 -5.85 -8.40 -12.13
N ILE A 295 -4.72 -8.13 -11.49
CA ILE A 295 -4.33 -8.79 -10.25
C ILE A 295 -4.15 -7.72 -9.18
N ALA A 296 -5.01 -7.75 -8.16
CA ALA A 296 -4.87 -6.93 -6.96
C ALA A 296 -4.35 -7.81 -5.82
N PHE A 297 -3.27 -7.38 -5.19
CA PHE A 297 -2.60 -8.12 -4.14
C PHE A 297 -2.14 -7.17 -3.04
N THR A 298 -2.29 -7.58 -1.78
CA THR A 298 -1.67 -6.94 -0.63
C THR A 298 -0.88 -7.96 0.18
N GLY A 299 0.19 -7.54 0.82
CA GLY A 299 1.05 -8.42 1.60
C GLY A 299 2.14 -7.65 2.34
N ALA A 300 3.05 -8.39 2.96
CA ALA A 300 4.23 -7.86 3.63
C ALA A 300 5.48 -8.61 3.16
N THR A 301 6.35 -7.92 2.42
CA THR A 301 7.62 -8.46 1.95
C THR A 301 8.59 -7.36 1.54
N ASP A 302 9.87 -7.54 1.85
CA ASP A 302 10.95 -6.74 1.24
C ASP A 302 11.38 -7.32 -0.13
N GLN A 303 10.95 -8.55 -0.46
CA GLN A 303 11.27 -9.25 -1.70
C GLN A 303 10.20 -8.98 -2.78
N MET A 304 9.98 -7.69 -3.09
CA MET A 304 8.88 -7.26 -3.97
C MET A 304 8.95 -7.89 -5.37
N GLN A 305 10.16 -8.04 -5.96
CA GLN A 305 10.33 -8.70 -7.26
C GLN A 305 9.93 -10.17 -7.22
N ALA A 306 10.17 -10.85 -6.10
CA ALA A 306 9.82 -12.27 -5.98
C ALA A 306 8.30 -12.51 -6.14
N VAL A 307 7.46 -11.62 -5.62
CA VAL A 307 6.00 -11.69 -5.83
C VAL A 307 5.66 -11.59 -7.33
N LEU A 308 6.28 -10.64 -8.04
CA LEU A 308 6.07 -10.48 -9.50
C LEU A 308 6.57 -11.70 -10.27
N ASP A 309 7.73 -12.26 -9.90
CA ASP A 309 8.25 -13.47 -10.52
C ASP A 309 7.31 -14.67 -10.35
N LEU A 310 6.65 -14.78 -9.18
CA LEU A 310 5.63 -15.80 -8.95
C LEU A 310 4.37 -15.56 -9.82
N VAL A 311 3.94 -14.31 -9.95
CA VAL A 311 2.86 -13.94 -10.87
C VAL A 311 3.20 -14.34 -12.31
N TRP A 312 4.39 -13.99 -12.79
CA TRP A 312 4.82 -14.31 -14.17
C TRP A 312 4.95 -15.83 -14.39
N ARG A 313 5.42 -16.54 -13.41
CA ARG A 313 5.60 -17.99 -13.49
C ARG A 313 4.31 -18.77 -13.46
N HIS A 314 3.37 -18.42 -12.59
CA HIS A 314 2.20 -19.22 -12.29
C HIS A 314 0.90 -18.62 -12.84
N LEU A 315 0.61 -17.33 -12.59
CA LEU A 315 -0.65 -16.73 -13.03
C LEU A 315 -0.62 -16.37 -14.52
N LEU A 316 0.45 -15.79 -15.02
CA LEU A 316 0.56 -15.45 -16.44
C LEU A 316 0.41 -16.69 -17.33
N THR A 317 0.99 -17.81 -16.92
CA THR A 317 0.91 -19.09 -17.67
C THR A 317 -0.43 -19.82 -17.50
N ALA A 318 -1.25 -19.41 -16.53
CA ALA A 318 -2.58 -19.97 -16.32
C ALA A 318 -3.63 -19.42 -17.28
N PHE A 319 -3.37 -18.25 -17.89
CA PHE A 319 -4.29 -17.66 -18.85
C PHE A 319 -4.31 -18.42 -20.19
N GLY A 320 -5.50 -18.51 -20.82
CA GLY A 320 -5.70 -19.23 -22.07
C GLY A 320 -5.82 -20.75 -21.92
N ARG A 321 -5.96 -21.25 -20.69
CA ARG A 321 -6.15 -22.67 -20.36
C ARG A 321 -7.41 -22.86 -19.54
N THR A 322 -8.01 -24.05 -19.61
CA THR A 322 -9.21 -24.39 -18.83
C THR A 322 -9.06 -25.76 -18.17
N VAL A 323 -9.29 -25.81 -16.85
CA VAL A 323 -9.28 -27.04 -16.06
C VAL A 323 -10.49 -27.03 -15.12
N PRO A 324 -11.71 -27.27 -15.63
CA PRO A 324 -12.95 -27.04 -14.89
C PRO A 324 -13.08 -27.80 -13.57
N TYR A 325 -12.50 -28.98 -13.46
CA TYR A 325 -12.56 -29.77 -12.22
C TYR A 325 -11.77 -29.15 -11.05
N ALA A 326 -10.89 -28.18 -11.31
CA ALA A 326 -10.10 -27.49 -10.28
C ALA A 326 -10.80 -26.24 -9.72
N ASP A 327 -11.87 -25.73 -10.34
CA ASP A 327 -12.54 -24.51 -9.92
C ASP A 327 -13.10 -24.61 -8.50
N ALA A 328 -13.77 -25.72 -8.19
CA ALA A 328 -14.38 -25.91 -6.86
C ALA A 328 -13.32 -26.00 -5.75
N SER A 329 -12.23 -26.74 -5.99
CA SER A 329 -11.14 -26.85 -5.03
C SER A 329 -10.43 -25.51 -4.82
N LEU A 330 -10.31 -24.69 -5.87
CA LEU A 330 -9.76 -23.35 -5.73
C LEU A 330 -10.66 -22.45 -4.90
N ALA A 331 -11.97 -22.47 -5.12
CA ALA A 331 -12.92 -21.68 -4.34
C ALA A 331 -12.87 -22.07 -2.84
N GLU A 332 -12.79 -23.37 -2.53
CA GLU A 332 -12.60 -23.85 -1.16
C GLU A 332 -11.26 -23.37 -0.57
N ARG A 333 -10.17 -23.48 -1.35
CA ARG A 333 -8.84 -23.01 -0.94
C ARG A 333 -8.83 -21.51 -0.64
N MET A 334 -9.41 -20.69 -1.52
CA MET A 334 -9.48 -19.24 -1.34
C MET A 334 -10.29 -18.84 -0.10
N ALA A 335 -11.35 -19.57 0.22
CA ALA A 335 -12.17 -19.33 1.41
C ALA A 335 -11.46 -19.74 2.73
N GLY A 336 -10.47 -20.61 2.66
CA GLY A 336 -9.75 -21.14 3.81
C GLY A 336 -8.35 -20.55 4.04
N LEU A 337 -7.97 -19.48 3.34
CA LEU A 337 -6.66 -18.87 3.49
C LEU A 337 -6.48 -18.28 4.90
N ALA A 338 -5.34 -18.55 5.52
CA ALA A 338 -5.00 -18.04 6.84
C ALA A 338 -3.48 -17.96 7.02
N LEU A 339 -3.03 -16.92 7.71
CA LEU A 339 -1.65 -16.84 8.17
C LEU A 339 -1.44 -17.84 9.32
N PRO A 340 -0.31 -18.55 9.34
CA PRO A 340 0.03 -19.40 10.46
C PRO A 340 0.16 -18.55 11.73
N PRO A 341 -0.49 -18.90 12.84
CA PRO A 341 -0.29 -18.21 14.11
C PRO A 341 1.11 -18.50 14.65
N ALA A 342 1.65 -17.58 15.43
CA ALA A 342 2.88 -17.82 16.18
C ALA A 342 2.76 -19.02 17.12
N GLU A 343 3.86 -19.75 17.29
CA GLU A 343 3.91 -20.88 18.22
C GLU A 343 3.69 -20.41 19.65
N GLY A 344 3.09 -21.25 20.45
CA GLY A 344 2.88 -21.04 21.89
C GLY A 344 1.52 -21.51 22.35
N LYS A 345 1.40 -21.72 23.65
CA LYS A 345 0.13 -22.08 24.27
C LYS A 345 -0.33 -20.94 25.16
N PRO A 346 -1.60 -20.55 25.07
CA PRO A 346 -2.19 -19.66 26.06
C PRO A 346 -2.08 -20.33 27.42
N VAL A 347 -1.35 -19.72 28.33
CA VAL A 347 -1.20 -20.25 29.69
C VAL A 347 -1.45 -19.11 30.66
N PRO A 348 -2.42 -19.24 31.58
CA PRO A 348 -2.59 -18.28 32.66
C PRO A 348 -1.28 -18.11 33.47
N LEU A 349 -1.02 -16.88 33.83
CA LEU A 349 0.07 -16.52 34.74
C LEU A 349 -0.47 -16.53 36.19
N GLU A 350 0.41 -16.67 37.19
CA GLU A 350 -0.02 -16.58 38.56
C GLU A 350 -0.59 -15.20 38.89
N ASP A 351 0.05 -14.15 38.37
CA ASP A 351 -0.34 -12.75 38.49
C ASP A 351 -0.18 -12.02 37.15
N ALA A 352 -0.77 -10.82 37.02
CA ALA A 352 -0.48 -9.94 35.91
C ALA A 352 0.99 -9.51 35.95
N VAL A 353 1.65 -9.54 34.77
CA VAL A 353 3.08 -9.26 34.67
C VAL A 353 3.30 -8.05 33.77
N THR A 354 4.13 -7.12 34.24
CA THR A 354 4.65 -6.00 33.44
C THR A 354 6.09 -6.31 33.04
N PHE A 355 6.37 -6.24 31.76
CA PHE A 355 7.69 -6.39 31.17
C PHE A 355 8.23 -5.02 30.77
N THR A 356 9.52 -4.79 31.02
CA THR A 356 10.24 -3.57 30.56
C THR A 356 11.17 -3.90 29.41
N PRO A 357 11.52 -2.92 28.55
CA PRO A 357 12.40 -3.19 27.41
C PRO A 357 13.73 -3.78 27.87
N TYR A 358 14.16 -4.88 27.24
CA TYR A 358 15.54 -5.35 27.36
C TYR A 358 16.46 -4.35 26.65
N ASP A 359 17.64 -4.10 27.21
CA ASP A 359 18.59 -3.10 26.73
C ASP A 359 18.94 -3.33 25.24
N GLY A 360 18.62 -2.33 24.39
CA GLY A 360 18.78 -2.41 22.92
C GLY A 360 17.75 -3.28 22.19
N GLY A 361 16.86 -3.98 22.88
CA GLY A 361 15.91 -4.94 22.28
C GLY A 361 14.70 -4.34 21.59
N CYS A 362 14.51 -3.01 21.61
CA CYS A 362 13.36 -2.31 21.01
C CYS A 362 13.80 -1.14 20.12
N ALA A 363 14.91 -1.26 19.39
CA ALA A 363 15.51 -0.18 18.61
C ALA A 363 14.56 0.41 17.53
N GLY A 364 13.66 -0.41 16.96
CA GLY A 364 12.63 0.02 16.01
C GLY A 364 11.36 0.62 16.64
N LEU A 365 11.21 0.56 17.97
CA LEU A 365 10.05 0.95 18.75
C LEU A 365 10.46 1.82 19.96
N PRO A 366 11.14 2.96 19.76
CA PRO A 366 11.78 3.70 20.83
C PRO A 366 10.81 4.31 21.85
N LYS A 367 9.52 4.34 21.55
CA LYS A 367 8.46 4.86 22.42
C LYS A 367 7.70 3.77 23.19
N LEU A 368 7.96 2.49 22.91
CA LEU A 368 7.37 1.37 23.62
C LEU A 368 8.10 1.16 24.97
N THR A 369 7.41 1.47 26.05
CA THR A 369 8.00 1.51 27.41
C THR A 369 7.61 0.32 28.27
N ALA A 370 6.52 -0.37 27.97
CA ALA A 370 6.12 -1.58 28.66
C ALA A 370 5.21 -2.47 27.79
N VAL A 371 5.27 -3.76 28.09
CA VAL A 371 4.28 -4.77 27.68
C VAL A 371 3.71 -5.38 28.94
N GLU A 372 2.39 -5.37 29.09
CA GLU A 372 1.71 -5.92 30.24
C GLU A 372 0.84 -7.09 29.82
N VAL A 373 0.91 -8.20 30.49
CA VAL A 373 0.08 -9.39 30.24
C VAL A 373 -0.79 -9.66 31.48
N ALA A 374 -2.10 -9.77 31.26
CA ALA A 374 -3.05 -10.06 32.32
C ALA A 374 -2.85 -11.46 32.91
N ALA A 375 -3.23 -11.67 34.16
CA ALA A 375 -3.07 -12.94 34.84
C ALA A 375 -3.77 -14.11 34.14
N ASP A 376 -4.93 -13.84 33.54
CA ASP A 376 -5.68 -14.85 32.77
C ASP A 376 -5.03 -15.19 31.40
N GLY A 377 -3.97 -14.48 31.00
CA GLY A 377 -3.29 -14.63 29.71
C GLY A 377 -4.12 -14.24 28.49
N ARG A 378 -5.26 -13.53 28.69
CA ARG A 378 -6.19 -13.20 27.60
C ARG A 378 -6.11 -11.76 27.11
N ARG A 379 -5.22 -10.97 27.69
CA ARG A 379 -5.03 -9.57 27.31
C ARG A 379 -3.57 -9.19 27.41
N VAL A 380 -3.10 -8.52 26.37
CA VAL A 380 -1.82 -7.84 26.35
C VAL A 380 -2.04 -6.34 26.18
N THR A 381 -1.27 -5.52 26.91
CA THR A 381 -1.33 -4.06 26.80
C THR A 381 0.04 -3.54 26.43
N PHE A 382 0.13 -2.81 25.34
CA PHE A 382 1.32 -2.08 24.92
C PHE A 382 1.25 -0.66 25.48
N VAL A 383 2.27 -0.23 26.19
CA VAL A 383 2.39 1.13 26.74
C VAL A 383 3.39 1.90 25.88
N GLU A 384 2.90 2.82 25.08
CA GLU A 384 3.70 3.60 24.13
C GLU A 384 3.46 5.09 24.35
N ASP A 385 4.53 5.82 24.69
CA ASP A 385 4.47 7.27 24.92
C ASP A 385 3.37 7.68 25.93
N GLY A 386 3.17 6.84 26.96
CA GLY A 386 2.15 7.00 27.99
C GLY A 386 0.72 6.60 27.57
N GLN A 387 0.50 6.25 26.29
CA GLN A 387 -0.76 5.71 25.81
C GLN A 387 -0.80 4.18 25.97
N ARG A 388 -1.99 3.65 26.17
CA ARG A 388 -2.22 2.23 26.41
C ARG A 388 -3.04 1.64 25.26
N LEU A 389 -2.48 0.64 24.59
CA LEU A 389 -3.18 -0.15 23.57
C LEU A 389 -3.46 -1.54 24.13
N GLU A 390 -4.72 -1.82 24.44
CA GLU A 390 -5.17 -3.11 24.98
C GLU A 390 -5.65 -4.01 23.82
N LEU A 391 -5.07 -5.20 23.73
CA LEU A 391 -5.39 -6.20 22.72
C LEU A 391 -5.76 -7.53 23.39
N GLY A 392 -6.76 -8.21 22.82
CA GLY A 392 -7.07 -9.58 23.18
C GLY A 392 -5.97 -10.54 22.71
N CYS A 393 -5.71 -11.60 23.49
CA CYS A 393 -4.79 -12.67 23.14
C CYS A 393 -5.22 -13.97 23.83
N GLY A 394 -4.45 -15.06 23.67
CA GLY A 394 -4.61 -16.26 24.47
C GLY A 394 -5.67 -17.25 23.96
N GLU A 395 -6.14 -17.13 22.74
CA GLU A 395 -6.88 -18.18 22.03
C GLU A 395 -5.93 -19.03 21.17
N ALA A 396 -6.34 -20.21 20.79
CA ALA A 396 -5.62 -20.99 19.80
C ALA A 396 -5.78 -20.30 18.42
N GLY A 397 -4.68 -19.76 17.88
CA GLY A 397 -4.70 -18.99 16.63
C GLY A 397 -4.73 -17.48 16.87
N TRP A 398 -5.33 -16.75 15.95
CA TRP A 398 -5.41 -15.30 15.98
C TRP A 398 -6.60 -14.81 16.82
N THR A 399 -6.34 -13.94 17.79
CA THR A 399 -7.38 -13.21 18.54
C THR A 399 -7.49 -11.80 18.00
N VAL A 400 -8.59 -11.47 17.33
CA VAL A 400 -8.81 -10.15 16.74
C VAL A 400 -9.39 -9.20 17.77
N THR A 401 -8.85 -7.99 17.83
CA THR A 401 -9.38 -6.86 18.62
C THR A 401 -9.75 -5.73 17.68
N GLU A 402 -11.02 -5.41 17.64
CA GLU A 402 -11.50 -4.17 17.02
C GLU A 402 -11.28 -3.01 18.00
N GLY A 403 -11.00 -1.84 17.48
CA GLY A 403 -10.75 -0.69 18.33
C GLY A 403 -10.08 0.47 17.60
N PRO A 404 -9.45 1.38 18.35
CA PRO A 404 -8.71 2.50 17.75
C PRO A 404 -7.62 2.03 16.77
N VAL A 405 -6.97 0.91 17.06
CA VAL A 405 -5.97 0.25 16.20
C VAL A 405 -6.43 -1.20 16.06
N PRO A 406 -7.09 -1.57 14.95
CA PRO A 406 -7.48 -2.95 14.70
C PRO A 406 -6.24 -3.85 14.60
N ALA A 407 -6.18 -4.85 15.43
CA ALA A 407 -5.04 -5.76 15.52
C ALA A 407 -5.46 -7.20 15.81
N ALA A 408 -4.63 -8.14 15.45
CA ALA A 408 -4.76 -9.53 15.85
C ALA A 408 -3.49 -10.00 16.56
N VAL A 409 -3.65 -10.75 17.62
CA VAL A 409 -2.54 -11.31 18.39
C VAL A 409 -2.59 -12.81 18.35
N SER A 410 -1.46 -13.44 18.06
CA SER A 410 -1.26 -14.88 18.19
C SER A 410 -0.03 -15.17 19.03
N GLY A 411 0.11 -16.41 19.49
CA GLY A 411 1.25 -16.85 20.28
C GLY A 411 0.89 -17.21 21.71
N GLY A 412 1.89 -17.30 22.56
CA GLY A 412 1.76 -17.72 23.93
C GLY A 412 3.09 -18.19 24.52
N ARG A 413 3.03 -19.01 25.55
CA ARG A 413 4.20 -19.56 26.22
C ARG A 413 4.83 -20.67 25.37
N THR A 414 6.10 -20.53 25.04
CA THR A 414 6.87 -21.49 24.20
C THR A 414 7.83 -22.35 25.02
N GLY A 415 8.06 -22.00 26.27
CA GLY A 415 8.94 -22.71 27.22
C GLY A 415 8.59 -22.39 28.67
N GLU A 416 9.52 -22.68 29.62
CA GLU A 416 9.29 -22.38 31.02
C GLU A 416 9.35 -20.89 31.31
N ASP A 417 10.19 -20.16 30.60
CA ASP A 417 10.48 -18.73 30.81
C ASP A 417 10.02 -17.79 29.69
N THR A 418 9.66 -18.29 28.50
CA THR A 418 9.49 -17.48 27.30
C THR A 418 8.03 -17.37 26.89
N LEU A 419 7.57 -16.11 26.67
CA LEU A 419 6.31 -15.79 26.04
C LEU A 419 6.61 -15.10 24.70
N VAL A 420 6.02 -15.61 23.61
CA VAL A 420 6.15 -15.05 22.25
C VAL A 420 4.79 -14.58 21.78
N LEU A 421 4.74 -13.37 21.23
CA LEU A 421 3.52 -12.79 20.64
C LEU A 421 3.85 -12.27 19.24
N ASP A 422 2.99 -12.57 18.28
CA ASP A 422 2.91 -11.94 16.97
C ASP A 422 1.70 -11.03 16.97
N VAL A 423 1.91 -9.74 16.67
CA VAL A 423 0.88 -8.70 16.67
C VAL A 423 0.72 -8.15 15.26
N ALA A 424 -0.28 -8.63 14.53
CA ALA A 424 -0.66 -8.14 13.21
C ALA A 424 -1.48 -6.86 13.34
N LEU A 425 -1.06 -5.78 12.66
CA LEU A 425 -1.76 -4.50 12.65
C LEU A 425 -2.61 -4.39 11.37
N LEU A 426 -3.85 -4.81 11.47
CA LEU A 426 -4.72 -5.29 10.39
C LEU A 426 -5.05 -4.28 9.27
N GLU A 427 -4.82 -2.99 9.48
CA GLU A 427 -4.98 -1.96 8.44
C GLU A 427 -3.66 -1.60 7.75
N THR A 428 -2.60 -2.39 7.97
CA THR A 428 -1.24 -2.16 7.44
C THR A 428 -0.54 -3.48 7.10
N PRO A 429 0.60 -3.45 6.39
CA PRO A 429 1.42 -4.65 6.19
C PRO A 429 2.36 -4.95 7.37
N HIS A 430 2.09 -4.45 8.56
CA HIS A 430 3.07 -4.49 9.65
C HIS A 430 2.67 -5.41 10.78
N HIS A 431 3.65 -6.18 11.23
CA HIS A 431 3.59 -6.99 12.44
C HIS A 431 4.68 -6.55 13.41
N VAL A 432 4.38 -6.69 14.69
CA VAL A 432 5.36 -6.59 15.79
C VAL A 432 5.55 -7.96 16.39
N ASP A 433 6.77 -8.49 16.30
CA ASP A 433 7.19 -9.71 16.99
C ASP A 433 7.70 -9.33 18.38
N VAL A 434 7.10 -9.92 19.43
CA VAL A 434 7.42 -9.64 20.83
C VAL A 434 7.86 -10.91 21.51
N THR A 435 8.99 -10.85 22.24
CA THR A 435 9.46 -11.95 23.09
C THR A 435 9.68 -11.44 24.50
N CYS A 436 9.03 -12.07 25.49
CA CYS A 436 9.15 -11.72 26.91
C CYS A 436 9.86 -12.82 27.68
N SER A 437 10.77 -12.45 28.61
CA SER A 437 11.31 -13.30 29.66
C SER A 437 10.46 -13.13 30.91
N LEU A 438 9.87 -14.22 31.40
CA LEU A 438 9.04 -14.23 32.61
C LEU A 438 9.89 -14.06 33.87
N THR A 439 11.11 -14.62 33.87
CA THR A 439 12.06 -14.55 35.01
C THR A 439 12.63 -13.13 35.15
N ASP A 440 13.14 -12.56 34.04
CA ASP A 440 13.79 -11.25 34.05
C ASP A 440 12.78 -10.08 34.00
N ARG A 441 11.53 -10.36 33.65
CA ARG A 441 10.46 -9.38 33.40
C ARG A 441 10.87 -8.33 32.37
N THR A 442 11.55 -8.80 31.30
CA THR A 442 11.97 -7.96 30.18
C THR A 442 11.33 -8.44 28.88
N PHE A 443 11.30 -7.57 27.90
CA PHE A 443 10.86 -7.92 26.54
C PHE A 443 11.77 -7.35 25.47
N THR A 444 11.77 -7.99 24.31
CA THR A 444 12.25 -7.46 23.05
C THR A 444 11.07 -7.32 22.09
N ALA A 445 11.08 -6.28 21.24
CA ALA A 445 10.05 -6.07 20.24
C ALA A 445 10.69 -5.57 18.95
N THR A 446 10.29 -6.17 17.83
CA THR A 446 10.81 -5.82 16.50
C THR A 446 9.70 -5.74 15.48
N TRP A 447 9.80 -4.79 14.54
CA TRP A 447 8.98 -4.78 13.35
C TRP A 447 9.42 -5.87 12.40
N ARG A 448 8.50 -6.70 11.90
CA ARG A 448 8.77 -7.66 10.82
C ARG A 448 9.08 -6.93 9.52
N THR A 449 8.32 -5.90 9.20
CA THR A 449 8.60 -4.90 8.17
C THR A 449 8.55 -3.52 8.82
N ARG A 450 9.56 -2.66 8.57
CA ARG A 450 9.65 -1.37 9.24
C ARG A 450 8.68 -0.35 8.65
N PRO A 451 7.75 0.25 9.45
CA PRO A 451 6.85 1.29 8.95
C PRO A 451 7.59 2.53 8.43
N LEU A 452 7.13 3.08 7.29
CA LEU A 452 7.79 4.22 6.64
C LEU A 452 7.29 5.59 7.12
N HIS A 453 6.11 5.67 7.76
CA HIS A 453 5.53 6.95 8.19
C HIS A 453 5.63 7.20 9.69
N SER A 454 5.59 6.17 10.48
CA SER A 454 5.65 6.25 11.94
C SER A 454 6.15 4.94 12.50
N SER A 455 6.97 4.97 13.55
CA SER A 455 7.38 3.78 14.30
C SER A 455 6.46 3.48 15.49
N ARG A 456 5.33 4.19 15.63
CA ARG A 456 4.40 4.01 16.74
C ARG A 456 3.35 2.95 16.40
N ILE A 457 3.15 1.99 17.29
CA ILE A 457 2.09 0.97 17.14
C ILE A 457 0.71 1.64 17.04
N GLY A 458 0.45 2.65 17.89
CA GLY A 458 -0.79 3.39 17.90
C GLY A 458 -1.11 4.16 16.60
N ALA A 459 -0.14 4.34 15.71
CA ALA A 459 -0.31 4.99 14.42
C ALA A 459 -0.60 4.02 13.27
N MET A 460 -0.54 2.70 13.51
CA MET A 460 -0.69 1.67 12.48
C MET A 460 -2.17 1.40 12.17
N ARG A 461 -2.85 2.40 11.68
CA ARG A 461 -4.28 2.36 11.34
C ARG A 461 -4.63 3.36 10.25
N ALA A 462 -5.77 3.17 9.61
CA ALA A 462 -6.35 4.19 8.75
C ALA A 462 -6.63 5.49 9.55
N PRO A 463 -6.35 6.66 8.98
CA PRO A 463 -6.74 7.91 9.61
C PRO A 463 -8.27 7.95 9.77
N ARG A 464 -8.71 8.38 10.94
CA ARG A 464 -10.12 8.56 11.28
C ARG A 464 -10.28 10.00 11.73
N ASP A 465 -11.38 10.61 11.33
CA ASP A 465 -11.71 11.93 11.84
C ASP A 465 -11.71 11.89 13.38
N SER A 466 -11.08 12.88 13.99
CA SER A 466 -11.09 13.03 15.44
C SER A 466 -12.55 13.23 15.85
N VAL A 467 -13.14 12.22 16.51
CA VAL A 467 -14.49 12.32 17.12
C VAL A 467 -14.41 13.30 18.27
#